data_0563385069180a65b0a90d783d500f3a
#
_entry.id   0563385069180a65b0a90d783d500f3a
#
_cell.length_a   1.000
_cell.length_b   1.000
_cell.length_c   1.000
_cell.angle_alpha   90.00
_cell.angle_beta   90.00
_cell.angle_gamma   90.00
#
_symmetry.space_group_name_H-M   'P 1'
#
loop_
_entity.id
_entity.type
_entity.pdbx_description
1 polymer ?
#
loop_
_entity_poly.entity_id
_entity_poly.type
_entity_poly.pdbx_seq_one_letter_code
_entity_poly.pdbx_strand_id
1 'polypeptide(L)'
;MPDGERHSRPPFPLLGGFALFIAVTAYLVIASMAKRSVPTFDPSPQVTASLDSAPRHDDTITVDATDSKRWQFVDFDRGGVVAPPDTVGWDVAVRRYHVIASDAIADLGVRRFEEVRDVPESEFVVNVVDDDTSNAAIRRWYKYSMVTHLLEPTGHAYAVRTRDARLAIVQILGYYCTGLRPGCLTLRYTYPFPVPGTAHRVAGNQ
;
A
#
# COMPACT_ATOMS: atom_id res chain seq x y z
N MET A 1 -13.10 -9.04 76.76
CA MET A 1 -13.67 -8.15 75.71
C MET A 1 -13.03 -8.56 74.39
N PRO A 2 -13.79 -9.09 73.44
CA PRO A 2 -13.24 -9.42 72.14
C PRO A 2 -13.36 -8.19 71.24
N ASP A 3 -12.23 -7.77 70.69
CA ASP A 3 -12.14 -6.69 69.70
C ASP A 3 -12.88 -7.10 68.41
N GLY A 4 -13.96 -6.33 68.10
CA GLY A 4 -14.73 -6.51 66.87
C GLY A 4 -13.92 -6.05 65.67
N GLU A 5 -13.44 -6.98 64.84
CA GLU A 5 -12.90 -6.69 63.52
C GLU A 5 -13.94 -5.94 62.68
N ARG A 6 -13.71 -4.67 62.47
CA ARG A 6 -14.49 -3.85 61.53
C ARG A 6 -14.09 -4.27 60.11
N HIS A 7 -14.86 -5.17 59.52
CA HIS A 7 -14.80 -5.42 58.10
C HIS A 7 -15.19 -4.15 57.34
N SER A 8 -14.22 -3.34 56.95
CA SER A 8 -14.43 -2.20 56.07
C SER A 8 -14.87 -2.70 54.69
N ARG A 9 -16.15 -2.48 54.35
CA ARG A 9 -16.64 -2.76 52.99
C ARG A 9 -15.94 -1.80 52.01
N PRO A 10 -15.33 -2.33 50.93
CA PRO A 10 -14.70 -1.47 49.94
C PRO A 10 -15.76 -0.49 49.33
N PRO A 11 -15.40 0.77 49.08
CA PRO A 11 -16.35 1.74 48.55
C PRO A 11 -16.81 1.32 47.14
N PHE A 12 -18.12 1.30 46.94
CA PHE A 12 -18.76 0.92 45.65
C PHE A 12 -18.12 1.56 44.41
N PRO A 13 -17.68 2.83 44.39
CA PRO A 13 -17.03 3.44 43.22
C PRO A 13 -15.68 2.79 42.90
N LEU A 14 -14.95 2.31 43.90
CA LEU A 14 -13.66 1.61 43.67
C LEU A 14 -13.86 0.25 42.99
N LEU A 15 -14.88 -0.50 43.42
CA LEU A 15 -15.26 -1.76 42.80
C LEU A 15 -15.74 -1.59 41.36
N GLY A 16 -16.57 -0.55 41.13
CA GLY A 16 -17.07 -0.18 39.81
C GLY A 16 -15.91 0.21 38.85
N GLY A 17 -15.00 1.06 39.36
CA GLY A 17 -13.81 1.45 38.57
C GLY A 17 -12.89 0.28 38.22
N PHE A 18 -12.68 -0.63 39.18
CA PHE A 18 -11.88 -1.84 38.94
C PHE A 18 -12.53 -2.80 37.93
N ALA A 19 -13.84 -3.01 38.05
CA ALA A 19 -14.58 -3.83 37.09
C ALA A 19 -14.54 -3.26 35.68
N LEU A 20 -14.70 -1.93 35.54
CA LEU A 20 -14.56 -1.24 34.26
C LEU A 20 -13.15 -1.38 33.67
N PHE A 21 -12.12 -1.23 34.49
CA PHE A 21 -10.73 -1.39 34.07
C PHE A 21 -10.46 -2.82 33.55
N ILE A 22 -10.93 -3.86 34.26
CA ILE A 22 -10.81 -5.24 33.80
C ILE A 22 -11.55 -5.45 32.47
N ALA A 23 -12.79 -4.93 32.36
CA ALA A 23 -13.58 -5.08 31.13
C ALA A 23 -12.91 -4.41 29.93
N VAL A 24 -12.37 -3.22 30.09
CA VAL A 24 -11.63 -2.51 29.05
C VAL A 24 -10.36 -3.25 28.67
N THR A 25 -9.60 -3.72 29.65
CA THR A 25 -8.37 -4.49 29.40
C THR A 25 -8.66 -5.81 28.66
N ALA A 26 -9.69 -6.55 29.13
CA ALA A 26 -10.12 -7.78 28.47
C ALA A 26 -10.58 -7.51 27.02
N TYR A 27 -11.36 -6.44 26.80
CA TYR A 27 -11.78 -6.04 25.47
C TYR A 27 -10.58 -5.74 24.57
N LEU A 28 -9.58 -4.98 25.03
CA LEU A 28 -8.40 -4.65 24.25
C LEU A 28 -7.56 -5.89 23.91
N VAL A 29 -7.42 -6.83 24.89
CA VAL A 29 -6.72 -8.09 24.64
C VAL A 29 -7.47 -8.95 23.61
N ILE A 30 -8.77 -9.12 23.75
CA ILE A 30 -9.58 -9.90 22.81
C ILE A 30 -9.56 -9.24 21.42
N ALA A 31 -9.71 -7.93 21.35
CA ALA A 31 -9.65 -7.17 20.09
C ALA A 31 -8.28 -7.27 19.41
N SER A 32 -7.20 -7.25 20.19
CA SER A 32 -5.83 -7.47 19.70
C SER A 32 -5.59 -8.90 19.20
N MET A 33 -6.24 -9.88 19.82
CA MET A 33 -6.15 -11.30 19.42
C MET A 33 -7.10 -11.64 18.28
N ALA A 34 -8.18 -10.86 18.08
CA ALA A 34 -9.07 -11.00 16.94
C ALA A 34 -8.30 -10.62 15.67
N LYS A 35 -7.59 -11.59 15.09
CA LYS A 35 -6.90 -11.44 13.81
C LYS A 35 -7.94 -11.11 12.76
N ARG A 36 -8.09 -9.83 12.41
CA ARG A 36 -8.75 -9.48 11.16
C ARG A 36 -7.97 -10.17 10.05
N SER A 37 -8.65 -10.91 9.21
CA SER A 37 -8.04 -11.52 8.03
C SER A 37 -7.67 -10.42 7.04
N VAL A 38 -6.48 -9.88 7.17
CA VAL A 38 -5.93 -9.04 6.11
C VAL A 38 -5.46 -9.94 4.97
N PRO A 39 -5.63 -9.53 3.72
CA PRO A 39 -5.13 -10.29 2.58
C PRO A 39 -3.61 -10.43 2.67
N THR A 40 -3.13 -11.64 2.39
CA THR A 40 -1.71 -11.98 2.33
C THR A 40 -1.36 -12.47 0.94
N PHE A 41 -0.15 -12.15 0.49
CA PHE A 41 0.30 -12.45 -0.86
C PHE A 41 1.72 -13.01 -0.83
N ASP A 42 2.03 -13.86 -1.79
CA ASP A 42 3.39 -14.31 -2.01
C ASP A 42 4.09 -13.42 -3.03
N PRO A 43 5.39 -13.13 -2.85
CA PRO A 43 6.15 -12.31 -3.78
C PRO A 43 6.09 -12.82 -5.21
N SER A 44 5.88 -11.91 -6.16
CA SER A 44 6.01 -12.22 -7.57
C SER A 44 7.46 -12.53 -7.93
N PRO A 45 7.71 -13.46 -8.86
CA PRO A 45 9.06 -13.71 -9.34
C PRO A 45 9.65 -12.45 -9.99
N GLN A 46 10.97 -12.30 -9.87
CA GLN A 46 11.67 -11.25 -10.59
C GLN A 46 11.66 -11.55 -12.10
N VAL A 47 11.38 -10.52 -12.90
CA VAL A 47 11.48 -10.63 -14.35
C VAL A 47 12.91 -10.27 -14.78
N THR A 48 13.56 -11.19 -15.47
CA THR A 48 14.78 -10.91 -16.20
C THR A 48 14.41 -10.30 -17.55
N ALA A 49 15.32 -9.52 -18.14
CA ALA A 49 15.11 -8.84 -19.42
C ALA A 49 14.90 -9.85 -20.59
N SER A 50 13.74 -10.51 -20.61
CA SER A 50 13.28 -11.29 -21.74
C SER A 50 12.38 -10.42 -22.58
N LEU A 51 12.78 -10.15 -23.81
CA LEU A 51 12.14 -9.26 -24.78
C LEU A 51 10.79 -9.78 -25.32
N ASP A 52 10.23 -10.84 -24.74
CA ASP A 52 9.07 -11.55 -25.30
C ASP A 52 7.78 -11.45 -24.48
N SER A 53 7.74 -10.62 -23.45
CA SER A 53 6.47 -10.44 -22.71
C SER A 53 5.67 -9.31 -23.35
N ALA A 54 4.59 -9.68 -24.04
CA ALA A 54 3.60 -8.69 -24.45
C ALA A 54 3.11 -7.92 -23.21
N PRO A 55 2.98 -6.57 -23.29
CA PRO A 55 2.53 -5.77 -22.18
C PRO A 55 1.17 -6.29 -21.70
N ARG A 56 1.09 -6.70 -20.43
CA ARG A 56 -0.16 -7.11 -19.81
C ARG A 56 -0.91 -5.86 -19.40
N HIS A 57 -2.06 -5.64 -20.00
CA HIS A 57 -2.84 -4.43 -19.74
C HIS A 57 -3.35 -4.33 -18.31
N ASP A 58 -3.66 -5.47 -17.67
CA ASP A 58 -4.12 -5.54 -16.29
C ASP A 58 -3.42 -6.69 -15.57
N ASP A 59 -2.69 -6.40 -14.51
CA ASP A 59 -1.99 -7.43 -13.74
C ASP A 59 -1.85 -7.05 -12.26
N THR A 60 -1.39 -8.01 -11.47
CA THR A 60 -1.10 -7.85 -10.05
C THR A 60 0.35 -8.25 -9.77
N ILE A 61 1.07 -7.37 -9.10
CA ILE A 61 2.47 -7.59 -8.71
C ILE A 61 2.58 -7.53 -7.20
N THR A 62 3.24 -8.50 -6.60
CA THR A 62 3.62 -8.50 -5.19
C THR A 62 5.12 -8.28 -5.06
N VAL A 63 5.50 -7.15 -4.50
CA VAL A 63 6.89 -6.75 -4.29
C VAL A 63 7.36 -7.24 -2.92
N ASP A 64 8.46 -8.01 -2.86
CA ASP A 64 9.13 -8.32 -1.60
C ASP A 64 9.95 -7.12 -1.11
N ALA A 65 9.31 -6.25 -0.37
CA ALA A 65 9.90 -5.09 0.28
C ALA A 65 10.16 -5.33 1.79
N THR A 66 10.45 -6.57 2.19
CA THR A 66 10.77 -6.92 3.59
C THR A 66 12.08 -6.31 4.08
N ASP A 67 13.02 -6.04 3.19
CA ASP A 67 14.25 -5.31 3.50
C ASP A 67 13.96 -3.81 3.66
N SER A 68 14.28 -3.26 4.82
CA SER A 68 14.04 -1.84 5.13
C SER A 68 15.06 -0.88 4.51
N LYS A 69 16.16 -1.39 3.95
CA LYS A 69 17.28 -0.59 3.44
C LYS A 69 17.32 -0.51 1.92
N ARG A 70 16.72 -1.49 1.22
CA ARG A 70 16.81 -1.59 -0.24
C ARG A 70 15.48 -1.30 -0.90
N TRP A 71 15.52 -0.47 -1.94
CA TRP A 71 14.43 -0.28 -2.86
C TRP A 71 14.30 -1.49 -3.77
N GLN A 72 13.07 -1.89 -4.02
CA GLN A 72 12.68 -2.88 -5.02
C GLN A 72 11.98 -2.13 -6.15
N PHE A 73 12.30 -2.47 -7.38
CA PHE A 73 11.88 -1.72 -8.55
C PHE A 73 10.86 -2.52 -9.37
N VAL A 74 9.82 -1.84 -9.84
CA VAL A 74 8.77 -2.39 -10.70
C VAL A 74 8.83 -1.68 -12.03
N ASP A 75 8.77 -2.44 -13.10
CA ASP A 75 8.70 -1.98 -14.48
C ASP A 75 7.39 -2.52 -15.08
N PHE A 76 6.49 -1.64 -15.46
CA PHE A 76 5.17 -2.02 -15.99
C PHE A 76 5.26 -2.55 -17.42
N ASP A 77 6.21 -2.09 -18.23
CA ASP A 77 6.44 -2.65 -19.57
C ASP A 77 6.85 -4.12 -19.49
N ARG A 78 7.66 -4.45 -18.50
CA ARG A 78 8.11 -5.84 -18.26
C ARG A 78 7.11 -6.65 -17.43
N GLY A 79 6.12 -5.98 -16.84
CA GLY A 79 5.08 -6.60 -16.03
C GLY A 79 5.60 -7.24 -14.74
N GLY A 80 6.62 -6.67 -14.09
CA GLY A 80 7.16 -7.31 -12.90
C GLY A 80 8.21 -6.55 -12.12
N VAL A 81 8.73 -7.21 -11.09
CA VAL A 81 9.84 -6.73 -10.27
C VAL A 81 11.14 -6.95 -11.01
N VAL A 82 11.94 -5.89 -11.17
CA VAL A 82 13.23 -5.92 -11.86
C VAL A 82 14.38 -5.84 -10.85
N ALA A 83 15.46 -6.60 -11.11
CA ALA A 83 16.66 -6.63 -10.29
C ALA A 83 17.80 -5.81 -10.90
N PRO A 84 18.74 -5.29 -10.09
CA PRO A 84 20.00 -4.75 -10.60
C PRO A 84 20.76 -5.79 -11.48
N PRO A 85 21.40 -5.34 -12.58
CA PRO A 85 21.66 -3.97 -13.02
C PRO A 85 20.53 -3.33 -13.83
N ASP A 86 19.42 -4.02 -14.08
CA ASP A 86 18.33 -3.60 -14.98
C ASP A 86 17.37 -2.54 -14.36
N THR A 87 17.84 -1.81 -13.35
CA THR A 87 17.01 -0.78 -12.68
C THR A 87 16.90 0.52 -13.47
N VAL A 88 17.41 0.58 -14.70
CA VAL A 88 17.41 1.82 -15.50
C VAL A 88 16.00 2.18 -16.03
N GLY A 89 15.08 1.21 -16.07
CA GLY A 89 13.75 1.39 -16.67
C GLY A 89 12.58 1.26 -15.69
N TRP A 90 12.78 1.42 -14.39
CA TRP A 90 11.70 1.27 -13.43
C TRP A 90 10.66 2.39 -13.47
N ASP A 91 9.43 2.08 -13.11
CA ASP A 91 8.30 3.01 -13.03
C ASP A 91 7.90 3.32 -11.60
N VAL A 92 7.89 2.31 -10.73
CA VAL A 92 7.58 2.42 -9.30
C VAL A 92 8.67 1.73 -8.50
N ALA A 93 9.06 2.34 -7.39
CA ALA A 93 9.94 1.68 -6.43
C ALA A 93 9.29 1.59 -5.05
N VAL A 94 9.54 0.46 -4.37
CA VAL A 94 8.95 0.13 -3.08
C VAL A 94 10.04 -0.21 -2.08
N ARG A 95 9.95 0.35 -0.88
CA ARG A 95 10.78 -0.01 0.26
C ARG A 95 9.93 -0.03 1.52
N ARG A 96 9.73 -1.19 2.11
CA ARG A 96 8.75 -1.38 3.16
C ARG A 96 7.37 -0.89 2.68
N TYR A 97 6.79 0.09 3.37
CA TYR A 97 5.52 0.74 3.02
C TYR A 97 5.69 2.05 2.24
N HIS A 98 6.94 2.43 1.93
CA HIS A 98 7.22 3.59 1.10
C HIS A 98 7.11 3.24 -0.38
N VAL A 99 6.43 4.09 -1.11
CA VAL A 99 6.25 3.97 -2.57
C VAL A 99 6.63 5.29 -3.21
N ILE A 100 7.41 5.21 -4.28
CA ILE A 100 7.81 6.36 -5.11
C ILE A 100 7.65 6.00 -6.58
N ALA A 101 7.55 6.99 -7.45
CA ALA A 101 7.54 6.80 -8.90
C ALA A 101 8.82 7.29 -9.56
N SER A 102 9.09 6.84 -10.76
CA SER A 102 10.22 7.33 -11.57
C SER A 102 10.02 8.78 -12.00
N ASP A 103 8.77 9.23 -12.19
CA ASP A 103 8.41 10.61 -12.49
C ASP A 103 7.44 11.16 -11.43
N ALA A 104 6.13 10.93 -11.52
CA ALA A 104 5.17 11.54 -10.63
C ALA A 104 3.94 10.65 -10.36
N ILE A 105 3.23 10.94 -9.27
CA ILE A 105 2.00 10.24 -8.86
C ILE A 105 0.90 11.26 -8.62
N ALA A 106 -0.33 10.95 -9.05
CA ALA A 106 -1.55 11.66 -8.67
C ALA A 106 -2.46 10.72 -7.85
N ASP A 107 -3.00 11.22 -6.74
CA ASP A 107 -3.99 10.50 -5.92
C ASP A 107 -5.39 10.75 -6.51
N LEU A 108 -6.01 9.72 -7.01
CA LEU A 108 -7.37 9.79 -7.59
C LEU A 108 -8.48 9.58 -6.54
N GLY A 109 -8.11 9.41 -5.28
CA GLY A 109 -9.03 9.17 -4.17
C GLY A 109 -9.57 7.74 -4.10
N VAL A 110 -10.47 7.52 -3.13
CA VAL A 110 -11.12 6.21 -2.94
C VAL A 110 -12.11 6.00 -4.07
N ARG A 111 -11.84 5.02 -4.92
CA ARG A 111 -12.73 4.63 -6.02
C ARG A 111 -12.47 3.19 -6.45
N ARG A 112 -13.45 2.62 -7.16
CA ARG A 112 -13.26 1.32 -7.79
C ARG A 112 -12.24 1.45 -8.91
N PHE A 113 -11.32 0.51 -8.97
CA PHE A 113 -10.23 0.50 -9.96
C PHE A 113 -10.78 0.54 -11.40
N GLU A 114 -11.82 -0.24 -11.64
CA GLU A 114 -12.47 -0.40 -12.94
C GLU A 114 -13.27 0.84 -13.38
N GLU A 115 -13.51 1.79 -12.47
CA GLU A 115 -14.27 3.02 -12.74
C GLU A 115 -13.38 4.21 -13.12
N VAL A 116 -12.06 4.05 -13.04
CA VAL A 116 -11.14 5.10 -13.46
C VAL A 116 -11.25 5.27 -14.99
N ARG A 117 -11.64 6.45 -15.42
CA ARG A 117 -11.75 6.80 -16.85
C ARG A 117 -10.86 7.98 -17.21
N ASP A 118 -10.65 8.90 -16.28
CA ASP A 118 -9.95 10.14 -16.48
C ASP A 118 -8.88 10.32 -15.42
N VAL A 119 -7.80 10.98 -15.82
CA VAL A 119 -6.68 11.32 -14.94
C VAL A 119 -6.47 12.84 -15.03
N PRO A 120 -6.56 13.58 -13.89
CA PRO A 120 -6.32 15.02 -13.89
C PRO A 120 -4.87 15.35 -14.27
N GLU A 121 -4.68 16.25 -15.23
CA GLU A 121 -3.33 16.63 -15.68
C GLU A 121 -2.53 17.43 -14.63
N SER A 122 -3.22 18.10 -13.72
CA SER A 122 -2.62 19.09 -12.80
C SER A 122 -2.29 18.56 -11.40
N GLU A 123 -2.62 17.30 -11.06
CA GLU A 123 -2.51 16.78 -9.69
C GLU A 123 -1.29 15.89 -9.46
N PHE A 124 -0.38 15.83 -10.41
CA PHE A 124 0.81 15.00 -10.28
C PHE A 124 1.85 15.60 -9.33
N VAL A 125 2.27 14.80 -8.37
CA VAL A 125 3.26 15.12 -7.35
C VAL A 125 4.54 14.35 -7.62
N VAL A 126 5.66 15.04 -7.71
CA VAL A 126 6.99 14.42 -7.82
C VAL A 126 7.49 13.94 -6.45
N ASN A 127 8.48 13.06 -6.46
CA ASN A 127 9.13 12.65 -5.22
C ASN A 127 9.88 13.81 -4.59
N VAL A 128 9.91 13.82 -3.26
CA VAL A 128 10.75 14.70 -2.46
C VAL A 128 11.88 13.88 -1.85
N VAL A 129 13.10 14.38 -2.01
CA VAL A 129 14.30 13.81 -1.41
C VAL A 129 14.67 14.71 -0.24
N ASP A 130 14.49 14.20 0.96
CA ASP A 130 14.88 14.84 2.20
C ASP A 130 15.77 13.85 2.99
N ASP A 131 15.55 13.63 4.28
CA ASP A 131 16.20 12.54 5.04
C ASP A 131 15.88 11.17 4.43
N ASP A 132 14.72 11.04 3.79
CA ASP A 132 14.29 9.88 3.03
C ASP A 132 13.50 10.29 1.77
N THR A 133 13.54 9.45 0.72
CA THR A 133 12.75 9.69 -0.49
C THR A 133 11.30 9.29 -0.29
N SER A 134 10.38 10.19 -0.56
CA SER A 134 8.94 9.97 -0.40
C SER A 134 8.13 10.67 -1.49
N ASN A 135 6.88 10.20 -1.68
CA ASN A 135 5.91 10.87 -2.55
C ASN A 135 4.63 11.19 -1.76
N ALA A 136 4.27 12.47 -1.70
CA ALA A 136 3.18 12.94 -0.86
C ALA A 136 1.80 12.42 -1.32
N ALA A 137 1.61 12.16 -2.62
CA ALA A 137 0.34 11.66 -3.15
C ALA A 137 0.03 10.25 -2.66
N ILE A 138 1.04 9.36 -2.57
CA ILE A 138 0.82 7.95 -2.23
C ILE A 138 1.20 7.62 -0.78
N ARG A 139 1.82 8.52 -0.05
CA ARG A 139 2.30 8.29 1.32
C ARG A 139 1.22 7.75 2.27
N ARG A 140 -0.04 8.08 2.06
CA ARG A 140 -1.18 7.68 2.89
C ARG A 140 -2.03 6.57 2.25
N TRP A 141 -1.43 5.66 1.52
CA TRP A 141 -2.15 4.55 0.91
C TRP A 141 -2.77 3.57 1.92
N TYR A 142 -2.41 3.69 3.21
CA TYR A 142 -2.88 2.81 4.27
C TYR A 142 -3.46 3.56 5.47
N LYS A 143 -4.28 2.85 6.24
CA LYS A 143 -4.69 3.18 7.60
C LYS A 143 -3.96 2.26 8.57
N TYR A 144 -3.38 2.82 9.64
CA TYR A 144 -2.78 2.05 10.71
C TYR A 144 -3.81 1.80 11.81
N SER A 145 -4.04 0.54 12.17
CA SER A 145 -4.91 0.16 13.29
C SER A 145 -4.11 0.14 14.59
N MET A 146 -4.46 1.01 15.53
CA MET A 146 -3.83 1.06 16.87
C MET A 146 -4.12 -0.19 17.71
N VAL A 147 -5.14 -0.97 17.37
CA VAL A 147 -5.55 -2.18 18.12
C VAL A 147 -4.86 -3.41 17.58
N THR A 148 -4.84 -3.59 16.26
CA THR A 148 -4.26 -4.78 15.61
C THR A 148 -2.82 -4.57 15.18
N HIS A 149 -2.34 -3.33 15.19
CA HIS A 149 -1.03 -2.91 14.66
C HIS A 149 -0.82 -3.27 13.19
N LEU A 150 -1.91 -3.36 12.43
CA LEU A 150 -1.88 -3.67 11.01
C LEU A 150 -2.06 -2.43 10.14
N LEU A 151 -1.44 -2.47 8.95
CA LEU A 151 -1.67 -1.52 7.87
C LEU A 151 -2.76 -2.08 6.96
N GLU A 152 -3.82 -1.32 6.74
CA GLU A 152 -4.93 -1.69 5.85
C GLU A 152 -4.99 -0.71 4.68
N PRO A 153 -5.01 -1.15 3.41
CA PRO A 153 -5.14 -0.26 2.26
C PRO A 153 -6.38 0.61 2.35
N THR A 154 -6.25 1.87 1.94
CA THR A 154 -7.37 2.83 1.95
C THR A 154 -8.31 2.68 0.77
N GLY A 155 -7.93 1.89 -0.25
CA GLY A 155 -8.70 1.74 -1.47
C GLY A 155 -8.57 2.89 -2.47
N HIS A 156 -7.59 3.79 -2.27
CA HIS A 156 -7.29 4.83 -3.26
C HIS A 156 -6.75 4.19 -4.55
N ALA A 157 -7.17 4.74 -5.68
CA ALA A 157 -6.52 4.55 -6.96
C ALA A 157 -5.51 5.69 -7.19
N TYR A 158 -4.43 5.39 -7.86
CA TYR A 158 -3.35 6.34 -8.15
C TYR A 158 -3.05 6.32 -9.64
N ALA A 159 -2.83 7.49 -10.24
CA ALA A 159 -2.22 7.57 -11.55
C ALA A 159 -0.71 7.76 -11.39
N VAL A 160 0.05 6.88 -11.99
CA VAL A 160 1.52 6.94 -12.03
C VAL A 160 1.93 7.38 -13.43
N ARG A 161 2.64 8.48 -13.52
CA ARG A 161 3.32 8.88 -14.75
C ARG A 161 4.67 8.19 -14.77
N THR A 162 4.85 7.37 -15.81
CA THR A 162 6.05 6.57 -15.98
C THR A 162 7.18 7.39 -16.61
N ARG A 163 8.38 6.87 -16.59
CA ARG A 163 9.56 7.54 -17.14
C ARG A 163 9.42 7.91 -18.61
N ASP A 164 8.70 7.13 -19.38
CA ASP A 164 8.44 7.35 -20.81
C ASP A 164 7.17 8.21 -21.06
N ALA A 165 6.70 8.92 -20.03
CA ALA A 165 5.54 9.81 -20.05
C ALA A 165 4.20 9.12 -20.36
N ARG A 166 4.11 7.78 -20.24
CA ARG A 166 2.85 7.04 -20.26
C ARG A 166 2.20 7.04 -18.89
N LEU A 167 0.95 6.63 -18.81
CA LEU A 167 0.22 6.52 -17.56
C LEU A 167 -0.04 5.06 -17.18
N ALA A 168 0.11 4.77 -15.90
CA ALA A 168 -0.42 3.57 -15.29
C ALA A 168 -1.45 3.96 -14.23
N ILE A 169 -2.54 3.19 -14.11
CA ILE A 169 -3.41 3.25 -12.94
C ILE A 169 -2.98 2.15 -11.98
N VAL A 170 -2.83 2.49 -10.71
CA VAL A 170 -2.33 1.59 -9.67
C VAL A 170 -3.27 1.62 -8.47
N GLN A 171 -3.51 0.47 -7.85
CA GLN A 171 -4.19 0.37 -6.56
C GLN A 171 -3.46 -0.64 -5.67
N ILE A 172 -3.20 -0.26 -4.41
CA ILE A 172 -2.55 -1.14 -3.45
C ILE A 172 -3.61 -2.04 -2.82
N LEU A 173 -3.39 -3.36 -2.89
CA LEU A 173 -4.31 -4.40 -2.41
C LEU A 173 -3.93 -4.95 -1.04
N GLY A 174 -2.64 -4.91 -0.67
CA GLY A 174 -2.16 -5.47 0.58
C GLY A 174 -0.69 -5.18 0.85
N TYR A 175 -0.26 -5.59 2.05
CA TYR A 175 1.10 -5.33 2.53
C TYR A 175 1.76 -6.54 3.20
N TYR A 176 0.99 -7.62 3.39
CA TYR A 176 1.46 -8.75 4.18
C TYR A 176 1.75 -9.97 3.31
N CYS A 177 2.89 -10.58 3.57
CA CYS A 177 3.26 -11.90 3.06
C CYS A 177 2.46 -12.98 3.78
N THR A 178 2.43 -14.18 3.24
CA THR A 178 1.94 -15.39 3.91
C THR A 178 2.50 -15.49 5.32
N GLY A 179 1.65 -15.78 6.31
CA GLY A 179 1.98 -15.77 7.72
C GLY A 179 1.97 -14.39 8.39
N LEU A 180 1.36 -13.37 7.77
CA LEU A 180 1.25 -11.99 8.27
C LEU A 180 2.61 -11.27 8.46
N ARG A 181 3.64 -11.73 7.78
CA ARG A 181 4.93 -11.03 7.78
C ARG A 181 4.82 -9.73 6.96
N PRO A 182 5.15 -8.55 7.52
CA PRO A 182 5.00 -7.27 6.81
C PRO A 182 6.07 -7.10 5.71
N GLY A 183 5.69 -6.51 4.58
CA GLY A 183 6.61 -6.13 3.51
C GLY A 183 6.33 -6.76 2.14
N CYS A 184 5.24 -7.53 1.96
CA CYS A 184 4.76 -7.93 0.63
C CYS A 184 3.74 -6.92 0.12
N LEU A 185 4.24 -5.79 -0.42
CA LEU A 185 3.35 -4.80 -0.99
C LEU A 185 2.80 -5.29 -2.32
N THR A 186 1.50 -5.50 -2.35
CA THR A 186 0.78 -5.99 -3.52
C THR A 186 0.01 -4.86 -4.16
N LEU A 187 0.23 -4.65 -5.42
CA LEU A 187 -0.48 -3.68 -6.24
C LEU A 187 -1.08 -4.34 -7.47
N ARG A 188 -2.24 -3.90 -7.88
CA ARG A 188 -2.76 -4.13 -9.23
C ARG A 188 -2.57 -2.89 -10.06
N TYR A 189 -2.43 -3.07 -11.37
CA TYR A 189 -2.21 -1.96 -12.29
C TYR A 189 -2.83 -2.21 -13.65
N THR A 190 -3.13 -1.13 -14.35
CA THR A 190 -3.42 -1.10 -15.79
C THR A 190 -2.37 -0.25 -16.48
N TYR A 191 -1.68 -0.81 -17.47
CA TYR A 191 -0.63 -0.11 -18.20
C TYR A 191 -0.49 -0.62 -19.65
N PRO A 192 -0.30 0.26 -20.64
CA PRO A 192 -0.48 1.69 -20.54
C PRO A 192 -1.96 2.06 -20.40
N PHE A 193 -2.26 3.05 -19.54
CA PHE A 193 -3.63 3.53 -19.38
C PHE A 193 -3.98 4.44 -20.56
N PRO A 194 -5.09 4.19 -21.29
CA PRO A 194 -5.47 5.00 -22.44
C PRO A 194 -5.95 6.39 -22.00
N VAL A 195 -5.26 7.43 -22.45
CA VAL A 195 -5.71 8.80 -22.23
C VAL A 195 -6.70 9.17 -23.34
N PRO A 196 -7.95 9.57 -23.01
CA PRO A 196 -8.89 10.05 -24.01
C PRO A 196 -8.31 11.24 -24.76
N GLY A 197 -8.16 11.14 -26.08
CA GLY A 197 -7.65 12.23 -26.94
C GLY A 197 -6.29 11.99 -27.60
N THR A 198 -5.53 10.99 -27.23
CA THR A 198 -4.24 10.66 -27.90
C THR A 198 -4.39 9.74 -29.11
N ALA A 199 -5.54 9.10 -29.28
CA ALA A 199 -5.78 8.11 -30.36
C ALA A 199 -5.84 8.70 -31.78
N HIS A 200 -5.83 10.03 -31.98
CA HIS A 200 -6.06 10.64 -33.28
C HIS A 200 -4.83 11.28 -33.99
N ARG A 201 -3.62 11.12 -33.46
CA ARG A 201 -2.44 11.77 -34.06
C ARG A 201 -1.53 10.88 -34.92
N VAL A 202 -1.83 9.60 -35.10
CA VAL A 202 -0.97 8.68 -35.89
C VAL A 202 -1.53 8.37 -37.30
N ALA A 203 -2.74 8.82 -37.64
CA ALA A 203 -3.37 8.51 -38.94
C ALA A 203 -3.47 9.70 -39.87
N GLY A 204 -2.41 10.46 -40.02
CA GLY A 204 -2.45 11.65 -40.93
C GLY A 204 -1.11 12.08 -41.47
N ASN A 205 -0.38 11.16 -42.15
CA ASN A 205 0.63 11.56 -43.10
C ASN A 205 0.89 10.41 -44.09
N GLN A 206 0.10 10.37 -45.14
CA GLN A 206 0.44 9.73 -46.40
C GLN A 206 0.40 10.78 -47.48
#